data_bcd19c4d8ff7063d30ccd55ef46760d5
#
_entry.id   bcd19c4d8ff7063d30ccd55ef46760d5
#
_cell.length_a   1.000
_cell.length_b   1.000
_cell.length_c   1.000
_cell.angle_alpha   90.00
_cell.angle_beta   90.00
_cell.angle_gamma   90.00
#
_symmetry.space_group_name_H-M   'P 1'
#
loop_
_entity.id
_entity.type
_entity.pdbx_description
1 polymer ?
#
loop_
_entity_poly.entity_id
_entity_poly.type
_entity_poly.pdbx_seq_one_letter_code
_entity_poly.pdbx_strand_id
1 'polypeptide(L)'
;MYKRQEVNPQASRECAADLWNQAGITNPREEIDVAEIYVPFSWYEPMWLESLGFCERGDGWKLVESGATHLNGGDLPINCSGGVLSSNPIGASGMIRFAEAALQVRGMAGEHQVDGARKAMGHAYGGGAQYFAMWVVGKDKPTS
;
A
#
# COMPACT_ATOMS: atom_id res chain seq x y z
N MET A 1 2.66 17.47 23.51
CA MET A 1 1.43 16.66 23.38
C MET A 1 1.50 15.94 22.03
N TYR A 2 1.71 14.64 22.01
CA TYR A 2 1.83 13.88 20.77
C TYR A 2 0.45 13.77 20.13
N LYS A 3 0.27 14.35 18.96
CA LYS A 3 -0.96 14.19 18.16
C LYS A 3 -0.96 12.78 17.51
N ARG A 4 -1.27 11.78 18.32
CA ARG A 4 -1.28 10.37 17.89
C ARG A 4 -2.52 9.96 17.09
N GLN A 5 -3.39 10.88 16.74
CA GLN A 5 -4.71 10.58 16.16
C GLN A 5 -5.05 11.54 15.00
N GLU A 6 -4.08 11.82 14.14
CA GLU A 6 -4.43 12.50 12.89
C GLU A 6 -5.06 11.50 11.93
N VAL A 7 -6.23 11.85 11.43
CA VAL A 7 -6.95 11.09 10.39
C VAL A 7 -6.18 11.03 9.06
N ASN A 8 -5.06 11.73 8.97
CA ASN A 8 -4.17 11.72 7.81
C ASN A 8 -2.75 12.08 8.28
N PRO A 9 -1.97 11.10 8.77
CA PRO A 9 -0.67 11.34 9.39
C PRO A 9 0.31 12.01 8.44
N GLN A 10 0.91 13.11 8.89
CA GLN A 10 1.89 13.87 8.10
C GLN A 10 3.09 12.98 7.71
N ALA A 11 3.60 12.20 8.66
CA ALA A 11 4.76 11.32 8.40
C ALA A 11 4.50 10.28 7.30
N SER A 12 3.26 9.78 7.18
CA SER A 12 2.88 8.88 6.07
C SER A 12 2.93 9.59 4.72
N ARG A 13 2.38 10.80 4.65
CA ARG A 13 2.37 11.59 3.41
C ARG A 13 3.77 11.96 2.95
N GLU A 14 4.63 12.41 3.89
CA GLU A 14 6.02 12.76 3.60
C GLU A 14 6.80 11.53 3.11
N CYS A 15 6.68 10.40 3.79
CA CYS A 15 7.31 9.15 3.38
C CYS A 15 6.81 8.68 2.01
N ALA A 16 5.52 8.79 1.73
CA ALA A 16 4.96 8.45 0.43
C ALA A 16 5.47 9.39 -0.68
N ALA A 17 5.49 10.70 -0.43
CA ALA A 17 6.01 11.68 -1.39
C ALA A 17 7.48 11.41 -1.73
N ASP A 18 8.30 11.10 -0.73
CA ASP A 18 9.70 10.72 -0.93
C ASP A 18 9.84 9.43 -1.75
N LEU A 19 9.00 8.42 -1.44
CA LEU A 19 8.99 7.17 -2.19
C LEU A 19 8.64 7.39 -3.67
N TRP A 20 7.58 8.13 -3.94
CA TRP A 20 7.13 8.39 -5.31
C TRP A 20 8.18 9.16 -6.11
N ASN A 21 8.81 10.17 -5.49
CA ASN A 21 9.89 10.91 -6.11
C ASN A 21 11.10 10.00 -6.43
N GLN A 22 11.53 9.15 -5.50
CA GLN A 22 12.64 8.21 -5.70
C GLN A 22 12.32 7.15 -6.77
N ALA A 23 11.08 6.69 -6.84
CA ALA A 23 10.63 5.70 -7.81
C ALA A 23 10.29 6.29 -9.19
N GLY A 24 10.30 7.63 -9.34
CA GLY A 24 9.89 8.32 -10.56
C GLY A 24 8.40 8.16 -10.88
N ILE A 25 7.58 7.97 -9.86
CA ILE A 25 6.12 7.81 -9.96
C ILE A 25 5.46 9.17 -9.79
N THR A 26 4.65 9.56 -10.74
CA THR A 26 3.94 10.85 -10.72
C THR A 26 2.45 10.72 -10.43
N ASN A 27 1.87 9.59 -10.80
CA ASN A 27 0.49 9.24 -10.51
C ASN A 27 0.41 7.83 -9.91
N PRO A 28 0.57 7.67 -8.59
CA PRO A 28 0.60 6.36 -7.96
C PRO A 28 -0.68 5.54 -8.22
N ARG A 29 -1.82 6.20 -8.38
CA ARG A 29 -3.10 5.55 -8.67
C ARG A 29 -3.13 4.79 -9.99
N GLU A 30 -2.43 5.28 -10.99
CA GLU A 30 -2.37 4.70 -12.34
C GLU A 30 -1.12 3.85 -12.55
N GLU A 31 -0.07 4.07 -11.77
CA GLU A 31 1.23 3.44 -11.98
C GLU A 31 1.52 2.24 -11.07
N ILE A 32 0.74 2.05 -10.00
CA ILE A 32 0.86 0.92 -9.08
C ILE A 32 -0.26 -0.08 -9.40
N ASP A 33 0.11 -1.32 -9.68
CA ASP A 33 -0.83 -2.39 -10.04
C ASP A 33 -1.44 -3.09 -8.83
N VAL A 34 -0.74 -3.09 -7.68
CA VAL A 34 -1.18 -3.74 -6.45
C VAL A 34 -0.44 -3.15 -5.25
N ALA A 35 -1.10 -3.05 -4.10
CA ALA A 35 -0.44 -2.59 -2.89
C ALA A 35 -0.73 -3.49 -1.68
N GLU A 36 0.32 -3.81 -0.93
CA GLU A 36 0.28 -4.50 0.35
C GLU A 36 0.55 -3.51 1.47
N ILE A 37 -0.50 -3.00 2.08
CA ILE A 37 -0.44 -1.93 3.08
C ILE A 37 -0.78 -2.44 4.48
N TYR A 38 -0.19 -1.84 5.50
CA TYR A 38 -0.41 -2.23 6.89
C TYR A 38 -1.73 -1.67 7.41
N VAL A 39 -2.79 -2.48 7.38
CA VAL A 39 -4.15 -2.14 7.82
C VAL A 39 -4.50 -2.92 9.08
N PRO A 40 -4.15 -2.44 10.30
CA PRO A 40 -4.43 -3.15 11.55
C PRO A 40 -5.90 -3.05 11.98
N PHE A 41 -6.62 -2.07 11.47
CA PHE A 41 -8.05 -1.86 11.72
C PHE A 41 -8.73 -1.43 10.42
N SER A 42 -9.96 -1.85 10.19
CA SER A 42 -10.68 -1.67 8.91
C SER A 42 -10.71 -0.24 8.38
N TRP A 43 -10.85 0.77 9.23
CA TRP A 43 -10.89 2.17 8.81
C TRP A 43 -9.51 2.75 8.41
N TYR A 44 -8.40 2.04 8.69
CA TYR A 44 -7.07 2.45 8.27
C TYR A 44 -6.88 2.35 6.75
N GLU A 45 -7.59 1.44 6.08
CA GLU A 45 -7.45 1.33 4.62
C GLU A 45 -7.79 2.65 3.92
N PRO A 46 -8.99 3.24 4.06
CA PRO A 46 -9.28 4.52 3.42
C PRO A 46 -8.32 5.65 3.85
N MET A 47 -7.90 5.67 5.11
CA MET A 47 -6.94 6.66 5.59
C MET A 47 -5.58 6.52 4.90
N TRP A 48 -5.09 5.29 4.69
CA TRP A 48 -3.83 5.06 4.00
C TRP A 48 -3.94 5.35 2.51
N LEU A 49 -5.04 5.01 1.85
CA LEU A 49 -5.26 5.34 0.43
C LEU A 49 -5.10 6.84 0.17
N GLU A 50 -5.64 7.67 1.05
CA GLU A 50 -5.46 9.12 1.01
C GLU A 50 -4.02 9.56 1.30
N SER A 51 -3.40 9.02 2.36
CA SER A 51 -2.04 9.39 2.77
C SER A 51 -0.99 8.99 1.75
N LEU A 52 -1.22 7.89 1.02
CA LEU A 52 -0.34 7.36 -0.01
C LEU A 52 -0.56 8.04 -1.37
N GLY A 53 -1.58 8.88 -1.51
CA GLY A 53 -1.87 9.62 -2.73
C GLY A 53 -2.60 8.80 -3.80
N PHE A 54 -3.26 7.70 -3.41
CA PHE A 54 -4.10 6.93 -4.33
C PHE A 54 -5.44 7.61 -4.62
N CYS A 55 -5.83 8.58 -3.80
CA CYS A 55 -7.01 9.43 -3.99
C CYS A 55 -6.86 10.76 -3.26
N GLU A 56 -7.78 11.66 -3.51
CA GLU A 56 -7.87 12.93 -2.81
C GLU A 56 -8.27 12.73 -1.34
N ARG A 57 -7.92 13.72 -0.52
CA ARG A 57 -8.27 13.72 0.90
C ARG A 57 -9.78 13.73 1.11
N GLY A 58 -10.29 12.77 1.86
CA GLY A 58 -11.71 12.57 2.13
C GLY A 58 -12.40 11.61 1.16
N ASP A 59 -11.68 11.05 0.19
CA ASP A 59 -12.22 10.18 -0.85
C ASP A 59 -11.80 8.70 -0.72
N GLY A 60 -10.96 8.37 0.26
CA GLY A 60 -10.49 6.98 0.45
C GLY A 60 -11.61 5.96 0.63
N TRP A 61 -12.66 6.33 1.34
CA TRP A 61 -13.82 5.46 1.50
C TRP A 61 -14.57 5.19 0.18
N LYS A 62 -14.55 6.13 -0.77
CA LYS A 62 -15.17 5.95 -2.09
C LYS A 62 -14.46 4.90 -2.92
N LEU A 63 -13.11 4.84 -2.83
CA LEU A 63 -12.35 3.78 -3.49
C LEU A 63 -12.71 2.40 -2.94
N VAL A 64 -12.82 2.28 -1.63
CA VAL A 64 -13.22 1.02 -0.99
C VAL A 64 -14.64 0.63 -1.38
N GLU A 65 -15.60 1.56 -1.29
CA GLU A 65 -17.01 1.30 -1.60
C GLU A 65 -17.24 0.97 -3.08
N SER A 66 -16.47 1.57 -3.99
CA SER A 66 -16.57 1.28 -5.43
C SER A 66 -16.06 -0.10 -5.82
N GLY A 67 -15.35 -0.80 -4.92
CA GLY A 67 -14.69 -2.06 -5.21
C GLY A 67 -13.35 -1.92 -5.94
N ALA A 68 -12.84 -0.71 -6.10
CA ALA A 68 -11.54 -0.46 -6.74
C ALA A 68 -10.38 -1.20 -6.04
N THR A 69 -10.50 -1.45 -4.72
CA THR A 69 -9.49 -2.14 -3.91
C THR A 69 -9.67 -3.65 -3.85
N HIS A 70 -10.68 -4.22 -4.49
CA HIS A 70 -10.92 -5.66 -4.48
C HIS A 70 -9.90 -6.43 -5.32
N LEU A 71 -9.51 -7.62 -4.85
CA LEU A 71 -8.64 -8.54 -5.60
C LEU A 71 -9.23 -8.88 -6.98
N ASN A 72 -10.51 -9.21 -7.02
CA ASN A 72 -11.19 -9.60 -8.24
C ASN A 72 -11.89 -8.40 -8.88
N GLY A 73 -11.29 -7.85 -9.92
CA GLY A 73 -11.88 -6.79 -10.73
C GLY A 73 -11.67 -5.36 -10.23
N GLY A 74 -10.95 -5.18 -9.14
CA GLY A 74 -10.46 -3.86 -8.73
C GLY A 74 -9.31 -3.39 -9.62
N ASP A 75 -9.21 -2.09 -9.83
CA ASP A 75 -8.13 -1.48 -10.62
C ASP A 75 -6.94 -1.00 -9.77
N LEU A 76 -7.05 -1.12 -8.43
CA LEU A 76 -5.97 -0.99 -7.46
C LEU A 76 -6.19 -2.02 -6.33
N PRO A 77 -5.97 -3.31 -6.56
CA PRO A 77 -6.13 -4.33 -5.53
C PRO A 77 -5.24 -4.07 -4.31
N ILE A 78 -5.84 -4.09 -3.12
CA ILE A 78 -5.16 -3.84 -1.85
C ILE A 78 -5.18 -5.09 -0.98
N ASN A 79 -4.00 -5.43 -0.41
CA ASN A 79 -3.86 -6.54 0.53
C ASN A 79 -4.42 -7.88 -0.01
N CYS A 80 -4.06 -8.22 -1.22
CA CYS A 80 -4.47 -9.47 -1.88
C CYS A 80 -4.09 -10.71 -1.06
N SER A 81 -3.04 -10.63 -0.25
CA SER A 81 -2.62 -11.67 0.70
C SER A 81 -3.56 -11.86 1.90
N GLY A 82 -4.58 -11.02 2.06
CA GLY A 82 -5.41 -10.90 3.26
C GLY A 82 -4.86 -9.90 4.28
N GLY A 83 -3.66 -9.39 4.06
CA GLY A 83 -3.06 -8.34 4.88
C GLY A 83 -2.87 -8.71 6.35
N VAL A 84 -2.68 -7.70 7.18
CA VAL A 84 -2.50 -7.88 8.63
C VAL A 84 -3.78 -8.24 9.37
N LEU A 85 -4.94 -8.04 8.75
CA LEU A 85 -6.22 -8.50 9.32
C LEU A 85 -6.33 -10.04 9.27
N SER A 86 -5.64 -10.67 8.32
CA SER A 86 -5.55 -12.13 8.22
C SER A 86 -4.43 -12.69 9.07
N SER A 87 -3.25 -12.04 9.08
CA SER A 87 -2.09 -12.48 9.87
C SER A 87 -1.20 -11.29 10.23
N ASN A 88 -1.02 -11.06 11.54
CA ASN A 88 -0.24 -9.93 12.04
C ASN A 88 0.84 -10.37 13.06
N PRO A 89 1.95 -10.96 12.64
CA PRO A 89 3.11 -11.23 13.52
C PRO A 89 3.93 -9.96 13.78
N ILE A 90 3.33 -8.95 14.31
CA ILE A 90 3.71 -7.53 14.50
C ILE A 90 5.13 -7.16 14.01
N GLY A 91 6.18 -7.78 14.56
CA GLY A 91 7.58 -7.47 14.20
C GLY A 91 7.97 -7.89 12.79
N ALA A 92 7.26 -8.81 12.16
CA ALA A 92 7.51 -9.31 10.80
C ALA A 92 6.49 -8.82 9.77
N SER A 93 5.41 -8.16 10.19
CA SER A 93 4.30 -7.80 9.30
C SER A 93 4.73 -6.91 8.14
N GLY A 94 5.65 -5.96 8.37
CA GLY A 94 6.23 -5.14 7.30
C GLY A 94 7.01 -5.98 6.27
N MET A 95 7.82 -6.93 6.74
CA MET A 95 8.58 -7.82 5.85
C MET A 95 7.67 -8.75 5.05
N ILE A 96 6.55 -9.19 5.63
CA ILE A 96 5.55 -9.97 4.91
C ILE A 96 4.92 -9.12 3.79
N ARG A 97 4.58 -7.86 4.05
CA ARG A 97 4.09 -6.94 2.99
C ARG A 97 5.10 -6.79 1.85
N PHE A 98 6.40 -6.72 2.19
CA PHE A 98 7.46 -6.71 1.19
C PHE A 98 7.49 -8.00 0.36
N ALA A 99 7.45 -9.15 1.03
CA ALA A 99 7.46 -10.44 0.37
C ALA A 99 6.26 -10.63 -0.56
N GLU A 100 5.06 -10.29 -0.10
CA GLU A 100 3.84 -10.37 -0.90
C GLU A 100 3.89 -9.45 -2.14
N ALA A 101 4.31 -8.20 -1.97
CA ALA A 101 4.51 -7.29 -3.10
C ALA A 101 5.52 -7.87 -4.12
N ALA A 102 6.61 -8.48 -3.64
CA ALA A 102 7.60 -9.12 -4.49
C ALA A 102 7.05 -10.38 -5.20
N LEU A 103 6.21 -11.17 -4.55
CA LEU A 103 5.54 -12.34 -5.15
C LEU A 103 4.60 -11.89 -6.28
N GLN A 104 3.86 -10.81 -6.09
CA GLN A 104 2.94 -10.25 -7.10
C GLN A 104 3.68 -9.90 -8.40
N VAL A 105 4.76 -9.11 -8.33
CA VAL A 105 5.52 -8.71 -9.54
C VAL A 105 6.28 -9.86 -10.19
N ARG A 106 6.53 -10.94 -9.45
CA ARG A 106 7.15 -12.17 -9.97
C ARG A 106 6.15 -13.15 -10.59
N GLY A 107 4.84 -12.92 -10.45
CA GLY A 107 3.80 -13.85 -10.88
C GLY A 107 3.75 -15.12 -10.02
N MET A 108 4.09 -15.02 -8.75
CA MET A 108 4.24 -16.17 -7.82
C MET A 108 3.31 -16.07 -6.60
N ALA A 109 2.31 -15.22 -6.65
CA ALA A 109 1.39 -15.01 -5.53
C ALA A 109 0.25 -16.06 -5.46
N GLY A 110 0.26 -17.08 -6.32
CA GLY A 110 -0.71 -18.19 -6.26
C GLY A 110 -2.14 -17.74 -6.52
N GLU A 111 -3.09 -18.15 -5.67
CA GLU A 111 -4.52 -17.89 -5.86
C GLU A 111 -4.90 -16.41 -5.71
N HIS A 112 -4.05 -15.60 -5.08
CA HIS A 112 -4.28 -14.16 -4.92
C HIS A 112 -3.39 -13.31 -5.85
N GLN A 113 -2.93 -13.91 -6.94
CA GLN A 113 -2.15 -13.21 -7.95
C GLN A 113 -3.01 -12.18 -8.70
N VAL A 114 -2.51 -10.95 -8.77
CA VAL A 114 -3.04 -9.91 -9.67
C VAL A 114 -2.44 -10.11 -11.05
N ASP A 115 -3.26 -10.40 -12.04
CA ASP A 115 -2.80 -10.67 -13.39
C ASP A 115 -2.12 -9.44 -14.00
N GLY A 116 -0.94 -9.67 -14.57
CA GLY A 116 -0.19 -8.61 -15.22
C GLY A 116 0.53 -7.63 -14.31
N ALA A 117 0.51 -7.81 -12.99
CA ALA A 117 1.19 -6.92 -12.05
C ALA A 117 2.68 -6.78 -12.36
N ARG A 118 3.14 -5.55 -12.54
CA ARG A 118 4.53 -5.17 -12.86
C ARG A 118 5.16 -4.27 -11.82
N LYS A 119 4.35 -3.45 -11.12
CA LYS A 119 4.77 -2.58 -10.03
C LYS A 119 3.87 -2.82 -8.82
N ALA A 120 4.47 -3.19 -7.71
CA ALA A 120 3.76 -3.37 -6.45
C ALA A 120 4.34 -2.45 -5.37
N MET A 121 3.47 -1.93 -4.53
CA MET A 121 3.85 -1.13 -3.37
C MET A 121 3.70 -1.95 -2.10
N GLY A 122 4.60 -1.76 -1.16
CA GLY A 122 4.43 -2.23 0.21
C GLY A 122 4.60 -1.11 1.23
N HIS A 123 3.90 -1.23 2.35
CA HIS A 123 3.84 -0.22 3.40
C HIS A 123 3.84 -0.87 4.77
N ALA A 124 4.72 -0.38 5.63
CA ALA A 124 4.77 -0.74 7.04
C ALA A 124 4.70 0.52 7.91
N TYR A 125 4.08 0.39 9.08
CA TYR A 125 3.99 1.48 10.03
C TYR A 125 4.26 1.02 11.46
N GLY A 126 4.71 1.96 12.29
CA GLY A 126 4.98 1.71 13.69
C GLY A 126 4.80 2.96 14.55
N GLY A 127 4.91 2.79 15.88
CA GLY A 127 4.88 3.90 16.82
C GLY A 127 3.60 4.71 16.84
N GLY A 128 2.44 4.11 16.50
CA GLY A 128 1.19 4.86 16.43
C GLY A 128 1.18 5.92 15.33
N ALA A 129 1.57 5.54 14.12
CA ALA A 129 1.67 6.38 12.93
C ALA A 129 2.77 7.47 13.01
N GLN A 130 3.89 7.15 13.67
CA GLN A 130 5.07 8.03 13.75
C GLN A 130 6.20 7.58 12.83
N TYR A 131 6.29 6.26 12.54
CA TYR A 131 7.35 5.68 11.74
C TYR A 131 6.76 4.90 10.58
N PHE A 132 7.30 5.13 9.40
CA PHE A 132 6.88 4.46 8.17
C PHE A 132 8.09 3.91 7.43
N ALA A 133 7.90 2.76 6.81
CA ALA A 133 8.79 2.23 5.80
C ALA A 133 7.94 1.81 4.59
N MET A 134 8.31 2.30 3.43
CA MET A 134 7.57 2.08 2.20
C MET A 134 8.54 1.70 1.08
N TRP A 135 8.09 0.93 0.13
CA TRP A 135 8.88 0.48 -1.01
C TRP A 135 8.01 0.27 -2.24
N VAL A 136 8.62 0.43 -3.39
CA VAL A 136 8.09 -0.04 -4.67
C VAL A 136 9.00 -1.16 -5.16
N VAL A 137 8.41 -2.26 -5.56
CA VAL A 137 9.08 -3.35 -6.27
C VAL A 137 8.55 -3.42 -7.69
N GLY A 138 9.44 -3.56 -8.64
CA GLY A 138 9.10 -3.62 -10.06
C GLY A 138 9.66 -4.88 -10.72
N LYS A 139 9.00 -5.32 -11.77
CA LYS A 139 9.49 -6.42 -12.62
C LYS A 139 10.70 -5.99 -13.44
N ASP A 140 10.76 -4.74 -13.83
CA ASP A 140 11.83 -4.17 -14.63
C ASP A 140 12.77 -3.33 -13.76
N LYS A 141 14.03 -3.24 -14.17
CA LYS A 141 14.97 -2.33 -13.52
C LYS A 141 14.54 -0.88 -13.75
N PRO A 142 14.71 0.01 -12.75
CA PRO A 142 14.51 1.43 -12.98
C PRO A 142 15.37 1.89 -14.17
N THR A 143 14.79 2.62 -15.08
CA THR A 143 15.57 3.34 -16.11
C THR A 143 16.26 4.50 -15.40
N SER A 144 17.57 4.41 -15.29
CA SER A 144 18.45 5.47 -14.76
C SER A 144 18.45 6.69 -15.67
#